data_0bc155504f75c930d4be5ed2e7d8626c
#
_entry.id   0bc155504f75c930d4be5ed2e7d8626c
#
_cell.length_a   1.000
_cell.length_b   1.000
_cell.length_c   1.000
_cell.angle_alpha   90.00
_cell.angle_beta   90.00
_cell.angle_gamma   90.00
#
_symmetry.space_group_name_H-M   'P 1'
#
loop_
_entity.id
_entity.type
_entity.pdbx_description
1 polymer ?
#
loop_
_entity_poly.entity_id
_entity_poly.type
_entity_poly.pdbx_seq_one_letter_code
_entity_poly.pdbx_strand_id
1 'polypeptide(L)'
;LTHGCTEVMVERFNPLVVLASIHKERCTALYGVPTMFIAELNHPMFDMFDMSSLRTGIMAGSLCPVELMKQVEEKMYMKVTSVYGLTEAAPGMTATRIDDPFDVRCNTVGHDFEHTEVKVIDPETGEECPVGVQGEMCNRGYNTMKGYYKNPEATAEVIDENGFLHSGDLGVK
;
A
#
# COMPACT_ATOMS: atom_id res chain seq x y z
N LEU A 1 -13.82 7.53 -6.35
CA LEU A 1 -15.21 7.91 -6.71
C LEU A 1 -15.68 9.18 -6.01
N THR A 2 -15.37 9.38 -4.74
CA THR A 2 -15.81 10.59 -3.98
C THR A 2 -15.30 11.91 -4.59
N HIS A 3 -14.22 11.86 -5.37
CA HIS A 3 -13.63 13.02 -6.05
C HIS A 3 -13.96 13.08 -7.56
N GLY A 4 -14.93 12.28 -8.03
CA GLY A 4 -15.37 12.26 -9.43
C GLY A 4 -14.37 11.65 -10.41
N CYS A 5 -13.49 10.76 -9.93
CA CYS A 5 -12.55 10.05 -10.80
C CYS A 5 -13.25 8.98 -11.63
N THR A 6 -12.75 8.75 -12.84
CA THR A 6 -13.12 7.60 -13.66
C THR A 6 -12.25 6.41 -13.30
N GLU A 7 -12.87 5.27 -13.06
CA GLU A 7 -12.17 4.00 -12.85
C GLU A 7 -12.24 3.15 -14.12
N VAL A 8 -11.08 2.67 -14.57
CA VAL A 8 -10.96 1.73 -15.68
C VAL A 8 -10.71 0.34 -15.07
N MET A 9 -11.78 -0.46 -15.04
CA MET A 9 -11.76 -1.77 -14.39
C MET A 9 -11.24 -2.85 -15.34
N VAL A 10 -10.25 -3.61 -14.87
CA VAL A 10 -9.75 -4.82 -15.55
C VAL A 10 -10.21 -6.02 -14.73
N GLU A 11 -11.18 -6.76 -15.27
CA GLU A 11 -11.85 -7.87 -14.56
C GLU A 11 -10.87 -8.96 -14.11
N ARG A 12 -9.87 -9.24 -14.96
CA ARG A 12 -8.82 -10.20 -14.65
C ARG A 12 -7.48 -9.62 -15.08
N PHE A 13 -6.51 -9.62 -14.16
CA PHE A 13 -5.19 -9.10 -14.47
C PHE A 13 -4.59 -9.77 -15.72
N ASN A 14 -4.22 -8.92 -16.66
CA ASN A 14 -3.45 -9.26 -17.85
C ASN A 14 -2.61 -8.01 -18.21
N PRO A 15 -1.27 -8.11 -18.22
CA PRO A 15 -0.41 -6.95 -18.42
C PRO A 15 -0.67 -6.24 -19.75
N LEU A 16 -0.96 -6.96 -20.83
CA LEU A 16 -1.29 -6.36 -22.12
C LEU A 16 -2.57 -5.53 -22.05
N VAL A 17 -3.60 -6.04 -21.38
CA VAL A 17 -4.88 -5.33 -21.23
C VAL A 17 -4.69 -4.08 -20.38
N VAL A 18 -3.88 -4.14 -19.31
CA VAL A 18 -3.57 -2.97 -18.48
C VAL A 18 -2.85 -1.91 -19.29
N LEU A 19 -1.76 -2.26 -19.99
CA LEU A 19 -0.99 -1.34 -20.84
C LEU A 19 -1.86 -0.69 -21.92
N ALA A 20 -2.69 -1.48 -22.59
CA ALA A 20 -3.63 -0.99 -23.60
C ALA A 20 -4.68 -0.04 -23.01
N SER A 21 -5.18 -0.34 -21.80
CA SER A 21 -6.14 0.51 -21.10
C SER A 21 -5.53 1.85 -20.71
N ILE A 22 -4.30 1.86 -20.18
CA ILE A 22 -3.58 3.09 -19.83
C ILE A 22 -3.44 3.97 -21.08
N HIS A 23 -2.94 3.38 -22.17
CA HIS A 23 -2.73 4.09 -23.43
C HIS A 23 -4.03 4.69 -23.99
N LYS A 24 -5.08 3.86 -24.08
CA LYS A 24 -6.36 4.22 -24.70
C LYS A 24 -7.14 5.23 -23.87
N GLU A 25 -7.28 4.97 -22.58
CA GLU A 25 -8.12 5.77 -21.68
C GLU A 25 -7.35 6.92 -21.02
N ARG A 26 -6.04 7.05 -21.32
CA ARG A 26 -5.15 8.08 -20.76
C ARG A 26 -5.20 8.08 -19.24
N CYS A 27 -5.09 6.90 -18.63
CA CYS A 27 -5.11 6.75 -17.18
C CYS A 27 -3.99 7.58 -16.53
N THR A 28 -4.31 8.24 -15.43
CA THR A 28 -3.37 9.10 -14.70
C THR A 28 -2.78 8.45 -13.46
N ALA A 29 -3.33 7.31 -13.05
CA ALA A 29 -2.86 6.53 -11.91
C ALA A 29 -2.97 5.03 -12.21
N LEU A 30 -2.03 4.26 -11.65
CA LEU A 30 -2.01 2.79 -11.73
C LEU A 30 -1.78 2.22 -10.33
N TYR A 31 -2.56 1.19 -9.99
CA TYR A 31 -2.48 0.51 -8.70
C TYR A 31 -2.17 -0.97 -8.92
N GLY A 32 -1.27 -1.52 -8.12
CA GLY A 32 -0.92 -2.93 -8.25
C GLY A 32 0.02 -3.43 -7.16
N VAL A 33 0.30 -4.72 -7.24
CA VAL A 33 1.35 -5.36 -6.44
C VAL A 33 2.65 -5.42 -7.26
N PRO A 34 3.83 -5.56 -6.66
CA PRO A 34 5.11 -5.55 -7.39
C PRO A 34 5.16 -6.51 -8.58
N THR A 35 4.59 -7.70 -8.46
CA THR A 35 4.58 -8.70 -9.55
C THR A 35 3.78 -8.24 -10.77
N MET A 36 2.74 -7.41 -10.60
CA MET A 36 2.00 -6.82 -11.71
C MET A 36 2.86 -5.83 -12.49
N PHE A 37 3.51 -4.90 -11.80
CA PHE A 37 4.43 -3.95 -12.43
C PHE A 37 5.60 -4.64 -13.14
N ILE A 38 6.16 -5.72 -12.57
CA ILE A 38 7.18 -6.53 -13.23
C ILE A 38 6.65 -7.13 -14.54
N ALA A 39 5.45 -7.68 -14.53
CA ALA A 39 4.84 -8.28 -15.71
C ALA A 39 4.54 -7.24 -16.81
N GLU A 40 4.12 -6.04 -16.42
CA GLU A 40 3.87 -4.92 -17.32
C GLU A 40 5.17 -4.40 -17.95
N LEU A 41 6.19 -4.11 -17.14
CA LEU A 41 7.49 -3.58 -17.60
C LEU A 41 8.25 -4.57 -18.49
N ASN A 42 8.11 -5.88 -18.26
CA ASN A 42 8.74 -6.92 -19.07
C ASN A 42 7.87 -7.41 -20.23
N HIS A 43 6.71 -6.82 -20.45
CA HIS A 43 5.85 -7.26 -21.56
C HIS A 43 6.50 -6.91 -22.91
N PRO A 44 6.60 -7.86 -23.87
CA PRO A 44 7.27 -7.62 -25.16
C PRO A 44 6.72 -6.44 -25.95
N MET A 45 5.49 -6.06 -25.72
CA MET A 45 4.82 -4.95 -26.38
C MET A 45 4.81 -3.67 -25.54
N PHE A 46 5.54 -3.59 -24.43
CA PHE A 46 5.52 -2.43 -23.52
C PHE A 46 5.75 -1.11 -24.26
N ASP A 47 6.78 -1.06 -25.11
CA ASP A 47 7.19 0.14 -25.86
C ASP A 47 6.17 0.57 -26.95
N MET A 48 5.14 -0.23 -27.20
CA MET A 48 4.07 0.13 -28.13
C MET A 48 2.98 1.01 -27.49
N PHE A 49 3.00 1.15 -26.18
CA PHE A 49 1.99 1.88 -25.41
C PHE A 49 2.54 3.18 -24.84
N ASP A 50 1.77 4.23 -24.93
CA ASP A 50 2.10 5.53 -24.37
C ASP A 50 1.69 5.59 -22.88
N MET A 51 2.68 5.60 -21.99
CA MET A 51 2.51 5.69 -20.52
C MET A 51 2.57 7.14 -20.02
N SER A 52 2.76 8.14 -20.89
CA SER A 52 3.00 9.54 -20.49
C SER A 52 1.84 10.22 -19.76
N SER A 53 0.66 9.61 -19.74
CA SER A 53 -0.48 10.11 -18.95
C SER A 53 -0.40 9.77 -17.48
N LEU A 54 0.36 8.73 -17.12
CA LEU A 54 0.56 8.34 -15.73
C LEU A 54 1.33 9.41 -14.97
N ARG A 55 0.97 9.66 -13.72
CA ARG A 55 1.66 10.58 -12.81
C ARG A 55 1.85 10.01 -11.41
N THR A 56 1.01 9.08 -10.99
CA THR A 56 1.02 8.52 -9.64
C THR A 56 0.45 7.11 -9.61
N GLY A 57 0.63 6.42 -8.51
CA GLY A 57 0.06 5.11 -8.26
C GLY A 57 0.45 4.55 -6.91
N ILE A 58 -0.05 3.37 -6.62
CA ILE A 58 0.23 2.64 -5.40
C ILE A 58 0.84 1.29 -5.75
N MET A 59 1.94 0.98 -5.07
CA MET A 59 2.53 -0.37 -5.06
C MET A 59 2.45 -0.91 -3.64
N ALA A 60 1.68 -1.96 -3.42
CA ALA A 60 1.37 -2.47 -2.09
C ALA A 60 1.20 -4.00 -2.08
N GLY A 61 0.91 -4.58 -0.90
CA GLY A 61 0.64 -6.01 -0.73
C GLY A 61 1.87 -6.89 -0.55
N SER A 62 3.07 -6.33 -0.69
CA SER A 62 4.36 -6.94 -0.34
C SER A 62 5.44 -5.86 -0.34
N LEU A 63 6.66 -6.23 0.09
CA LEU A 63 7.81 -5.33 0.03
C LEU A 63 8.02 -4.83 -1.41
N CYS A 64 8.15 -3.52 -1.57
CA CYS A 64 8.36 -2.86 -2.86
C CYS A 64 9.86 -2.78 -3.17
N PRO A 65 10.38 -3.55 -4.16
CA PRO A 65 11.80 -3.50 -4.49
C PRO A 65 12.21 -2.13 -5.02
N VAL A 66 13.28 -1.56 -4.48
CA VAL A 66 13.82 -0.23 -4.85
C VAL A 66 14.06 -0.13 -6.36
N GLU A 67 14.66 -1.15 -6.95
CA GLU A 67 14.98 -1.17 -8.38
C GLU A 67 13.72 -1.20 -9.24
N LEU A 68 12.66 -1.88 -8.80
CA LEU A 68 11.37 -1.87 -9.48
C LEU A 68 10.73 -0.48 -9.44
N MET A 69 10.76 0.20 -8.30
CA MET A 69 10.22 1.54 -8.18
C MET A 69 10.96 2.55 -9.07
N LYS A 70 12.31 2.42 -9.21
CA LYS A 70 13.08 3.20 -10.18
C LYS A 70 12.61 2.97 -11.61
N GLN A 71 12.49 1.70 -12.02
CA GLN A 71 12.05 1.37 -13.38
C GLN A 71 10.64 1.88 -13.68
N VAL A 72 9.74 1.85 -12.70
CA VAL A 72 8.39 2.44 -12.85
C VAL A 72 8.48 3.94 -13.05
N GLU A 73 9.29 4.67 -12.25
CA GLU A 73 9.46 6.11 -12.42
C GLU A 73 10.08 6.47 -13.78
N GLU A 74 11.09 5.72 -14.22
CA GLU A 74 11.81 5.98 -15.46
C GLU A 74 11.01 5.62 -16.72
N LYS A 75 10.32 4.47 -16.73
CA LYS A 75 9.66 3.93 -17.92
C LYS A 75 8.16 4.21 -17.99
N MET A 76 7.51 4.31 -16.84
CA MET A 76 6.07 4.60 -16.76
C MET A 76 5.78 6.06 -16.37
N TYR A 77 6.80 6.88 -16.15
CA TYR A 77 6.69 8.32 -15.86
C TYR A 77 5.85 8.66 -14.63
N MET A 78 5.70 7.73 -13.70
CA MET A 78 4.86 7.93 -12.52
C MET A 78 5.62 7.75 -11.22
N LYS A 79 5.31 8.59 -10.25
CA LYS A 79 5.76 8.39 -8.87
C LYS A 79 4.84 7.41 -8.17
N VAL A 80 5.43 6.38 -7.59
CA VAL A 80 4.71 5.35 -6.84
C VAL A 80 4.85 5.59 -5.34
N THR A 81 3.75 5.45 -4.62
CA THR A 81 3.73 5.41 -3.16
C THR A 81 3.59 3.97 -2.67
N SER A 82 4.20 3.68 -1.54
CA SER A 82 4.04 2.43 -0.81
C SER A 82 2.88 2.55 0.18
N VAL A 83 2.09 1.50 0.31
CA VAL A 83 1.02 1.40 1.34
C VAL A 83 1.22 0.11 2.09
N TYR A 84 1.26 0.19 3.41
CA TYR A 84 1.27 -0.96 4.30
C TYR A 84 -0.07 -1.07 5.03
N GLY A 85 -0.51 -2.30 5.20
CA GLY A 85 -1.69 -2.64 5.97
C GLY A 85 -2.18 -4.05 5.69
N LEU A 86 -3.33 -4.36 6.25
CA LEU A 86 -3.97 -5.68 6.20
C LEU A 86 -5.47 -5.49 6.02
N THR A 87 -6.16 -6.56 5.66
CA THR A 87 -7.61 -6.55 5.40
C THR A 87 -8.40 -6.02 6.60
N GLU A 88 -7.94 -6.34 7.80
CA GLU A 88 -8.50 -5.92 9.08
C GLU A 88 -8.37 -4.41 9.34
N ALA A 89 -7.54 -3.71 8.57
CA ALA A 89 -7.34 -2.24 8.61
C ALA A 89 -7.86 -1.52 7.34
N ALA A 90 -8.77 -2.11 6.59
CA ALA A 90 -9.59 -1.61 5.47
C ALA A 90 -8.86 -0.88 4.30
N PRO A 91 -7.86 -1.37 3.64
CA PRO A 91 -6.79 -2.29 3.99
C PRO A 91 -5.48 -1.59 4.39
N GLY A 92 -5.48 -0.28 4.64
CA GLY A 92 -4.26 0.51 4.86
C GLY A 92 -4.12 1.04 6.28
N MET A 93 -2.92 0.97 6.81
CA MET A 93 -2.52 1.56 8.09
C MET A 93 -1.63 2.79 7.86
N THR A 94 -0.65 2.65 6.97
CA THR A 94 0.30 3.71 6.64
C THR A 94 0.52 3.83 5.14
N ALA A 95 0.96 5.00 4.70
CA ALA A 95 1.36 5.24 3.32
C ALA A 95 2.50 6.25 3.24
N THR A 96 3.39 6.07 2.27
CA THR A 96 4.30 7.13 1.88
C THR A 96 3.57 8.17 1.04
N ARG A 97 4.06 9.41 1.03
CA ARG A 97 3.49 10.51 0.26
C ARG A 97 4.22 10.66 -1.07
N ILE A 98 3.54 11.21 -2.07
CA ILE A 98 4.12 11.42 -3.40
C ILE A 98 5.27 12.42 -3.43
N ASP A 99 5.30 13.32 -2.47
CA ASP A 99 6.32 14.34 -2.26
C ASP A 99 7.45 13.90 -1.31
N ASP A 100 7.32 12.73 -0.67
CA ASP A 100 8.41 12.15 0.08
C ASP A 100 9.62 11.87 -0.83
N PRO A 101 10.86 12.00 -0.30
CA PRO A 101 12.06 11.58 -1.00
C PRO A 101 11.98 10.13 -1.49
N PHE A 102 12.64 9.83 -2.60
CA PHE A 102 12.59 8.50 -3.21
C PHE A 102 13.00 7.37 -2.24
N ASP A 103 14.06 7.59 -1.46
CA ASP A 103 14.55 6.65 -0.46
C ASP A 103 13.53 6.38 0.65
N VAL A 104 12.79 7.39 1.08
CA VAL A 104 11.69 7.24 2.05
C VAL A 104 10.56 6.39 1.46
N ARG A 105 10.16 6.67 0.21
CA ARG A 105 9.11 5.91 -0.47
C ARG A 105 9.46 4.44 -0.71
N CYS A 106 10.76 4.13 -0.83
CA CYS A 106 11.24 2.77 -1.07
C CYS A 106 11.55 1.97 0.20
N ASN A 107 12.00 2.65 1.26
CA ASN A 107 12.58 1.97 2.43
C ASN A 107 11.71 2.09 3.68
N THR A 108 10.58 2.78 3.60
CA THR A 108 9.62 2.90 4.70
C THR A 108 8.20 2.58 4.26
N VAL A 109 7.33 2.37 5.23
CA VAL A 109 5.88 2.24 5.01
C VAL A 109 5.15 3.57 5.17
N GLY A 110 5.90 4.66 5.40
CA GLY A 110 5.40 6.02 5.45
C GLY A 110 4.74 6.41 6.77
N HIS A 111 3.70 7.21 6.67
CA HIS A 111 2.99 7.84 7.78
C HIS A 111 1.61 7.21 7.95
N ASP A 112 1.07 7.28 9.16
CA ASP A 112 -0.32 6.95 9.44
C ASP A 112 -1.30 7.80 8.59
N PHE A 113 -2.48 7.26 8.34
CA PHE A 113 -3.54 8.01 7.69
C PHE A 113 -4.13 9.06 8.64
N GLU A 114 -4.70 10.11 8.06
CA GLU A 114 -5.42 11.11 8.85
C GLU A 114 -6.53 10.46 9.69
N HIS A 115 -6.64 10.86 10.95
CA HIS A 115 -7.61 10.33 11.92
C HIS A 115 -7.42 8.85 12.27
N THR A 116 -6.23 8.30 12.05
CA THR A 116 -5.83 7.00 12.57
C THR A 116 -4.60 7.17 13.49
N GLU A 117 -4.30 6.16 14.25
CA GLU A 117 -3.15 6.12 15.16
C GLU A 117 -2.42 4.82 14.94
N VAL A 118 -1.14 4.91 14.60
CA VAL A 118 -0.26 3.75 14.47
C VAL A 118 0.84 3.85 15.53
N LYS A 119 1.02 2.78 16.29
CA LYS A 119 2.09 2.65 17.28
C LYS A 119 2.87 1.37 17.06
N VAL A 120 4.10 1.34 17.57
CA VAL A 120 4.94 0.14 17.64
C VAL A 120 5.08 -0.22 19.10
N ILE A 121 4.67 -1.41 19.49
CA ILE A 121 4.68 -1.87 20.87
C ILE A 121 5.60 -3.08 21.05
N ASP A 122 6.13 -3.23 22.23
CA ASP A 122 6.77 -4.47 22.66
C ASP A 122 5.67 -5.54 22.89
N PRO A 123 5.70 -6.66 22.15
CA PRO A 123 4.63 -7.66 22.24
C PRO A 123 4.61 -8.42 23.58
N GLU A 124 5.70 -8.35 24.39
CA GLU A 124 5.75 -8.99 25.70
C GLU A 124 5.18 -8.09 26.81
N THR A 125 5.47 -6.78 26.74
CA THR A 125 5.08 -5.82 27.79
C THR A 125 3.85 -5.01 27.45
N GLY A 126 3.51 -4.87 26.15
CA GLY A 126 2.45 -3.99 25.62
C GLY A 126 2.80 -2.49 25.66
N GLU A 127 4.02 -2.14 26.10
CA GLU A 127 4.47 -0.75 26.13
C GLU A 127 4.93 -0.26 24.76
N GLU A 128 4.75 1.04 24.49
CA GLU A 128 5.20 1.64 23.23
C GLU A 128 6.73 1.64 23.14
N CYS A 129 7.26 1.12 22.05
CA CYS A 129 8.68 1.06 21.78
C CYS A 129 9.27 2.46 21.52
N PRO A 130 10.48 2.75 22.05
CA PRO A 130 11.25 3.92 21.66
C PRO A 130 11.58 3.91 20.13
N VAL A 131 11.86 5.11 19.58
CA VAL A 131 12.33 5.23 18.20
C VAL A 131 13.61 4.40 17.98
N GLY A 132 13.61 3.62 16.89
CA GLY A 132 14.72 2.72 16.54
C GLY A 132 14.62 1.32 17.18
N VAL A 133 13.63 1.08 18.04
CA VAL A 133 13.38 -0.25 18.63
C VAL A 133 12.27 -0.96 17.86
N GLN A 134 12.52 -2.21 17.51
CA GLN A 134 11.56 -3.06 16.80
C GLN A 134 10.46 -3.54 17.76
N GLY A 135 9.22 -3.54 17.28
CA GLY A 135 8.07 -4.08 17.99
C GLY A 135 6.93 -4.38 17.04
N GLU A 136 5.79 -4.79 17.55
CA GLU A 136 4.59 -5.05 16.78
C GLU A 136 3.90 -3.73 16.36
N MET A 137 3.50 -3.65 15.11
CA MET A 137 2.71 -2.52 14.61
C MET A 137 1.24 -2.69 14.97
N CYS A 138 0.67 -1.68 15.63
CA CYS A 138 -0.74 -1.66 16.00
C CYS A 138 -1.43 -0.43 15.41
N ASN A 139 -2.70 -0.58 15.03
CA ASN A 139 -3.50 0.48 14.42
C ASN A 139 -4.81 0.68 15.15
N ARG A 140 -5.23 1.94 15.30
CA ARG A 140 -6.54 2.33 15.80
C ARG A 140 -7.11 3.46 14.96
N GLY A 141 -8.36 3.34 14.56
CA GLY A 141 -9.05 4.38 13.81
C GLY A 141 -10.29 3.89 13.09
N TYR A 142 -10.82 4.73 12.22
CA TYR A 142 -12.01 4.42 11.42
C TYR A 142 -11.79 3.24 10.43
N ASN A 143 -10.53 2.95 10.11
CA ASN A 143 -10.10 1.87 9.23
C ASN A 143 -10.02 0.51 9.94
N THR A 144 -10.00 0.47 11.27
CA THR A 144 -10.01 -0.79 12.03
C THR A 144 -11.34 -1.51 11.82
N MET A 145 -11.28 -2.80 11.47
CA MET A 145 -12.46 -3.65 11.31
C MET A 145 -13.31 -3.70 12.57
N LYS A 146 -14.60 -4.00 12.43
CA LYS A 146 -15.50 -4.23 13.59
C LYS A 146 -15.25 -5.59 14.25
N GLY A 147 -14.62 -6.51 13.55
CA GLY A 147 -14.31 -7.86 14.03
C GLY A 147 -14.54 -8.93 12.97
N TYR A 148 -14.11 -10.13 13.27
CA TYR A 148 -14.34 -11.30 12.43
C TYR A 148 -15.80 -11.76 12.51
N TYR A 149 -16.39 -12.06 11.37
CA TYR A 149 -17.79 -12.46 11.28
C TYR A 149 -18.09 -13.71 12.10
N LYS A 150 -19.00 -13.62 13.06
CA LYS A 150 -19.39 -14.68 14.00
C LYS A 150 -18.23 -15.31 14.77
N ASN A 151 -17.14 -14.60 14.95
CA ASN A 151 -15.98 -15.09 15.70
C ASN A 151 -15.47 -14.00 16.68
N PRO A 152 -16.19 -13.78 17.80
CA PRO A 152 -15.80 -12.79 18.79
C PRO A 152 -14.50 -13.15 19.52
N GLU A 153 -14.19 -14.44 19.66
CA GLU A 153 -12.96 -14.91 20.31
C GLU A 153 -11.73 -14.48 19.52
N ALA A 154 -11.67 -14.81 18.22
CA ALA A 154 -10.57 -14.35 17.35
C ALA A 154 -10.53 -12.82 17.21
N THR A 155 -11.67 -12.14 17.33
CA THR A 155 -11.69 -10.66 17.33
C THR A 155 -10.99 -10.11 18.57
N ALA A 156 -11.26 -10.68 19.75
CA ALA A 156 -10.65 -10.26 21.00
C ALA A 156 -9.15 -10.59 21.09
N GLU A 157 -8.68 -11.56 20.30
CA GLU A 157 -7.23 -11.86 20.21
C GLU A 157 -6.46 -10.80 19.45
N VAL A 158 -7.09 -10.08 18.50
CA VAL A 158 -6.41 -9.13 17.62
C VAL A 158 -6.80 -7.67 17.86
N ILE A 159 -7.90 -7.39 18.55
CA ILE A 159 -8.29 -6.03 18.94
C ILE A 159 -8.30 -5.93 20.46
N ASP A 160 -7.39 -5.11 20.97
CA ASP A 160 -7.25 -4.92 22.42
C ASP A 160 -8.39 -4.09 23.04
N GLU A 161 -8.43 -4.00 24.37
CA GLU A 161 -9.43 -3.24 25.14
C GLU A 161 -9.41 -1.72 24.85
N ASN A 162 -8.32 -1.20 24.32
CA ASN A 162 -8.14 0.20 23.91
C ASN A 162 -8.54 0.44 22.45
N GLY A 163 -8.96 -0.61 21.72
CA GLY A 163 -9.37 -0.57 20.35
C GLY A 163 -8.21 -0.59 19.33
N PHE A 164 -7.01 -0.96 19.73
CA PHE A 164 -5.90 -1.17 18.81
C PHE A 164 -5.98 -2.57 18.18
N LEU A 165 -5.89 -2.60 16.88
CA LEU A 165 -5.68 -3.80 16.08
C LEU A 165 -4.19 -4.15 16.09
N HIS A 166 -3.88 -5.34 16.56
CA HIS A 166 -2.56 -5.96 16.51
C HIS A 166 -2.35 -6.59 15.13
N SER A 167 -1.35 -6.13 14.39
CA SER A 167 -1.14 -6.59 13.01
C SER A 167 -0.43 -7.93 12.90
N GLY A 168 0.30 -8.35 13.93
CA GLY A 168 1.21 -9.49 13.88
C GLY A 168 2.52 -9.20 13.13
N ASP A 169 2.67 -8.00 12.54
CA ASP A 169 3.86 -7.62 11.80
C ASP A 169 4.80 -6.75 12.64
N LEU A 170 6.10 -6.97 12.48
CA LEU A 170 7.13 -6.20 13.18
C LEU A 170 7.56 -4.98 12.38
N GLY A 171 7.68 -3.85 13.06
CA GLY A 171 8.14 -2.59 12.49
C GLY A 171 9.08 -1.84 13.43
N VAL A 172 9.63 -0.74 12.91
CA VAL A 172 10.47 0.21 13.65
C VAL A 172 9.95 1.61 13.38
N LYS A 173 9.85 2.41 14.45
CA LYS A 173 9.43 3.82 14.37
C LYS A 173 10.61 4.77 14.16
#